data_41839178f3756878b1c35168fc2d4883
#
_entry.id   41839178f3756878b1c35168fc2d4883
#
_cell.length_a   1.000
_cell.length_b   1.000
_cell.length_c   1.000
_cell.angle_alpha   90.00
_cell.angle_beta   90.00
_cell.angle_gamma   90.00
#
_symmetry.space_group_name_H-M   'P 1'
#
loop_
_entity.id
_entity.type
_entity.pdbx_description
1 polymer ?
#
loop_
_entity_poly.entity_id
_entity_poly.type
_entity_poly.pdbx_seq_one_letter_code
_entity_poly.pdbx_strand_id
1 'polypeptide(L)'
;DLGNPDDEVRKNAVDTFKKCLKFNQILGASIVGTETAYPRLSREEKQIWHPYMMDSIARLVEEAERLDVDMAIEPVYWHPLEDLETTVNVFEKMNSDHLKMIFDPANVLEFPKIDQDAYWKEWLQALGDKIEAIHMKDFVEGPNKEYCPVCLGDGVIRYGEIVKWMKQHKPEIVVVREELEPKTAQKDIAYMRKLWVESV
;
A
#
# COMPACT_ATOMS: atom_id res chain seq x y z
N ASP A 1 8.99 -5.45 9.54
CA ASP A 1 8.74 -6.79 10.16
C ASP A 1 7.79 -6.72 11.37
N LEU A 2 6.66 -6.02 11.20
CA LEU A 2 5.67 -5.81 12.25
C LEU A 2 4.96 -7.10 12.70
N GLY A 3 4.91 -8.11 11.85
CA GLY A 3 4.29 -9.39 12.16
C GLY A 3 5.28 -10.48 12.61
N ASN A 4 6.57 -10.18 12.70
CA ASN A 4 7.59 -11.20 12.99
C ASN A 4 7.34 -11.88 14.34
N PRO A 5 7.31 -13.23 14.42
CA PRO A 5 7.15 -13.97 15.68
C PRO A 5 8.27 -13.73 16.70
N ASP A 6 9.47 -13.39 16.23
CA ASP A 6 10.57 -13.01 17.10
C ASP A 6 10.29 -11.67 17.76
N ASP A 7 10.20 -11.67 19.10
CA ASP A 7 9.85 -10.48 19.89
C ASP A 7 10.87 -9.35 19.78
N GLU A 8 12.17 -9.66 19.65
CA GLU A 8 13.21 -8.62 19.52
C GLU A 8 13.13 -7.95 18.14
N VAL A 9 12.97 -8.73 17.08
CA VAL A 9 12.81 -8.22 15.71
C VAL A 9 11.57 -7.34 15.64
N ARG A 10 10.45 -7.82 16.13
CA ARG A 10 9.18 -7.08 16.13
C ARG A 10 9.25 -5.80 16.97
N LYS A 11 9.80 -5.88 18.18
CA LYS A 11 10.01 -4.71 19.04
C LYS A 11 10.86 -3.66 18.35
N ASN A 12 11.96 -4.06 17.72
CA ASN A 12 12.82 -3.14 17.00
C ASN A 12 12.11 -2.47 15.81
N ALA A 13 11.28 -3.21 15.08
CA ALA A 13 10.46 -2.68 13.99
C ALA A 13 9.47 -1.61 14.50
N VAL A 14 8.73 -1.92 15.58
CA VAL A 14 7.80 -0.98 16.22
C VAL A 14 8.52 0.25 16.75
N ASP A 15 9.63 0.08 17.47
CA ASP A 15 10.39 1.20 18.05
C ASP A 15 11.00 2.09 16.96
N THR A 16 11.41 1.49 15.84
CA THR A 16 11.91 2.23 14.67
C THR A 16 10.80 3.06 14.04
N PHE A 17 9.64 2.46 13.81
CA PHE A 17 8.53 3.20 13.20
C PHE A 17 7.97 4.30 14.13
N LYS A 18 7.96 4.10 15.44
CA LYS A 18 7.67 5.17 16.41
C LYS A 18 8.62 6.37 16.31
N LYS A 19 9.88 6.15 15.96
CA LYS A 19 10.80 7.25 15.64
C LYS A 19 10.41 7.95 14.34
N CYS A 20 9.98 7.18 13.32
CA CYS A 20 9.49 7.77 12.07
C CYS A 20 8.25 8.64 12.29
N LEU A 21 7.31 8.23 13.15
CA LEU A 21 6.16 9.06 13.53
C LEU A 21 6.58 10.40 14.16
N LYS A 22 7.59 10.39 15.05
CA LYS A 22 8.15 11.62 15.62
C LYS A 22 8.83 12.50 14.58
N PHE A 23 9.57 11.89 13.63
CA PHE A 23 10.13 12.65 12.52
C PHE A 23 9.05 13.23 11.62
N ASN A 24 7.98 12.48 11.35
CA ASN A 24 6.82 12.98 10.61
C ASN A 24 6.27 14.26 11.23
N GLN A 25 6.05 14.25 12.54
CA GLN A 25 5.58 15.42 13.29
C GLN A 25 6.53 16.62 13.17
N ILE A 26 7.84 16.39 13.29
CA ILE A 26 8.85 17.46 13.19
C ILE A 26 8.93 18.04 11.78
N LEU A 27 8.84 17.19 10.76
CA LEU A 27 8.93 17.59 9.35
C LEU A 27 7.63 18.19 8.82
N GLY A 28 6.52 17.98 9.52
CA GLY A 28 5.19 18.39 9.04
C GLY A 28 4.76 17.65 7.78
N ALA A 29 5.23 16.40 7.60
CA ALA A 29 4.77 15.58 6.48
C ALA A 29 3.33 15.09 6.73
N SER A 30 2.56 14.88 5.67
CA SER A 30 1.16 14.48 5.80
C SER A 30 0.98 13.07 6.35
N ILE A 31 1.84 12.13 5.92
CA ILE A 31 1.82 10.74 6.37
C ILE A 31 3.24 10.18 6.45
N VAL A 32 3.40 9.09 7.20
CA VAL A 32 4.53 8.17 7.12
C VAL A 32 4.01 6.75 6.98
N GLY A 33 4.49 6.02 5.99
CA GLY A 33 3.98 4.70 5.66
C GLY A 33 4.95 3.56 5.93
N THR A 34 4.40 2.34 6.02
CA THR A 34 5.16 1.10 6.12
C THR A 34 4.38 -0.08 5.57
N GLU A 35 5.11 -1.06 5.05
CA GLU A 35 4.62 -2.42 4.86
C GLU A 35 4.68 -3.22 6.18
N THR A 36 4.06 -4.39 6.22
CA THR A 36 3.92 -5.18 7.45
C THR A 36 4.98 -6.26 7.64
N ALA A 37 5.65 -6.67 6.56
CA ALA A 37 6.76 -7.61 6.57
C ALA A 37 7.80 -7.24 5.52
N TYR A 38 8.97 -7.87 5.56
CA TYR A 38 10.00 -7.73 4.53
C TYR A 38 10.13 -9.00 3.67
N PRO A 39 10.20 -10.22 4.26
CA PRO A 39 10.31 -11.43 3.46
C PRO A 39 8.99 -11.79 2.79
N ARG A 40 9.06 -12.51 1.69
CA ARG A 40 7.88 -13.21 1.15
C ARG A 40 7.53 -14.37 2.07
N LEU A 41 6.30 -14.36 2.58
CA LEU A 41 5.80 -15.36 3.49
C LEU A 41 4.93 -16.38 2.76
N SER A 42 5.03 -17.64 3.17
CA SER A 42 4.07 -18.68 2.81
C SER A 42 2.70 -18.39 3.46
N ARG A 43 1.68 -19.10 3.01
CA ARG A 43 0.32 -18.96 3.57
C ARG A 43 0.29 -19.26 5.07
N GLU A 44 1.01 -20.30 5.49
CA GLU A 44 1.10 -20.72 6.89
C GLU A 44 1.83 -19.67 7.73
N GLU A 45 2.92 -19.12 7.22
CA GLU A 45 3.66 -18.05 7.90
C GLU A 45 2.80 -16.79 8.03
N LYS A 46 2.06 -16.37 7.01
CA LYS A 46 1.14 -15.23 7.10
C LYS A 46 0.12 -15.40 8.22
N GLN A 47 -0.44 -16.60 8.39
CA GLN A 47 -1.37 -16.91 9.48
C GLN A 47 -0.70 -16.81 10.87
N ILE A 48 0.54 -17.27 11.00
CA ILE A 48 1.32 -17.17 12.24
C ILE A 48 1.67 -15.70 12.55
N TRP A 49 2.04 -14.93 11.54
CA TRP A 49 2.46 -13.55 11.69
C TRP A 49 1.31 -12.58 11.95
N HIS A 50 0.12 -12.87 11.46
CA HIS A 50 -1.05 -11.98 11.51
C HIS A 50 -1.39 -11.45 12.91
N PRO A 51 -1.50 -12.27 14.00
CA PRO A 51 -1.82 -11.75 15.33
C PRO A 51 -0.73 -10.80 15.87
N TYR A 52 0.54 -11.06 15.56
CA TYR A 52 1.65 -10.18 15.94
C TYR A 52 1.64 -8.87 15.17
N MET A 53 1.29 -8.91 13.88
CA MET A 53 1.07 -7.71 13.07
C MET A 53 -0.03 -6.84 13.67
N MET A 54 -1.16 -7.44 14.04
CA MET A 54 -2.28 -6.73 14.66
C MET A 54 -1.89 -6.00 15.95
N ASP A 55 -1.13 -6.67 16.85
CA ASP A 55 -0.60 -6.06 18.07
C ASP A 55 0.34 -4.88 17.74
N SER A 56 1.24 -5.07 16.79
CA SER A 56 2.18 -4.03 16.38
C SER A 56 1.50 -2.82 15.79
N ILE A 57 0.51 -3.01 14.91
CA ILE A 57 -0.27 -1.92 14.31
C ILE A 57 -1.02 -1.17 15.42
N ALA A 58 -1.67 -1.87 16.36
CA ALA A 58 -2.37 -1.22 17.47
C ALA A 58 -1.44 -0.29 18.27
N ARG A 59 -0.23 -0.76 18.61
CA ARG A 59 0.78 0.02 19.33
C ARG A 59 1.32 1.22 18.54
N LEU A 60 1.32 1.13 17.21
CA LEU A 60 1.72 2.23 16.33
C LEU A 60 0.60 3.25 16.16
N VAL A 61 -0.64 2.79 16.06
CA VAL A 61 -1.83 3.67 16.03
C VAL A 61 -1.94 4.47 17.33
N GLU A 62 -1.80 3.84 18.50
CA GLU A 62 -1.77 4.54 19.78
C GLU A 62 -0.70 5.64 19.81
N GLU A 63 0.48 5.39 19.27
CA GLU A 63 1.55 6.41 19.22
C GLU A 63 1.24 7.51 18.18
N ALA A 64 0.63 7.17 17.04
CA ALA A 64 0.21 8.14 16.04
C ALA A 64 -0.85 9.09 16.59
N GLU A 65 -1.87 8.56 17.27
CA GLU A 65 -2.89 9.35 17.99
C GLU A 65 -2.27 10.25 19.06
N ARG A 66 -1.35 9.72 19.86
CA ARG A 66 -0.65 10.49 20.90
C ARG A 66 0.16 11.66 20.34
N LEU A 67 0.71 11.52 19.14
CA LEU A 67 1.51 12.53 18.46
C LEU A 67 0.67 13.46 17.58
N ASP A 68 -0.61 13.15 17.36
CA ASP A 68 -1.50 13.83 16.41
C ASP A 68 -0.90 13.85 14.99
N VAL A 69 -0.50 12.66 14.51
CA VAL A 69 0.06 12.45 13.15
C VAL A 69 -0.57 11.23 12.49
N ASP A 70 -0.65 11.28 11.17
CA ASP A 70 -1.17 10.15 10.41
C ASP A 70 -0.06 9.16 10.05
N MET A 71 -0.37 7.88 10.20
CA MET A 71 0.42 6.77 9.68
C MET A 71 -0.35 6.02 8.58
N ALA A 72 0.38 5.44 7.67
CA ALA A 72 -0.22 4.61 6.63
C ALA A 72 0.37 3.20 6.63
N ILE A 73 -0.47 2.22 6.35
CA ILE A 73 -0.05 0.85 6.07
C ILE A 73 -0.27 0.54 4.59
N GLU A 74 0.62 -0.27 4.03
CA GLU A 74 0.54 -0.74 2.66
C GLU A 74 0.27 -2.23 2.63
N PRO A 75 -0.89 -2.67 2.09
CA PRO A 75 -1.20 -4.08 1.88
C PRO A 75 -0.32 -4.69 0.79
N VAL A 76 0.16 -5.91 1.04
CA VAL A 76 1.00 -6.65 0.09
C VAL A 76 0.62 -8.14 0.13
N TYR A 77 0.25 -8.74 -1.00
CA TYR A 77 -0.34 -10.08 -1.04
C TYR A 77 0.53 -11.20 -0.47
N TRP A 78 1.85 -11.00 -0.35
CA TRP A 78 2.77 -11.95 0.29
C TRP A 78 3.16 -11.57 1.73
N HIS A 79 2.49 -10.58 2.33
CA HIS A 79 2.62 -10.19 3.74
C HIS A 79 1.41 -10.65 4.56
N PRO A 80 1.42 -10.52 5.90
CA PRO A 80 0.25 -10.84 6.72
C PRO A 80 -0.96 -9.93 6.45
N LEU A 81 -0.74 -8.73 5.91
CA LEU A 81 -1.77 -7.83 5.40
C LEU A 81 -1.93 -8.06 3.89
N GLU A 82 -2.57 -9.17 3.52
CA GLU A 82 -2.45 -9.76 2.20
C GLU A 82 -3.56 -9.37 1.20
N ASP A 83 -4.77 -9.10 1.67
CA ASP A 83 -5.95 -8.94 0.84
C ASP A 83 -6.93 -7.90 1.39
N LEU A 84 -8.02 -7.68 0.65
CA LEU A 84 -9.05 -6.72 1.02
C LEU A 84 -9.72 -7.07 2.35
N GLU A 85 -10.07 -8.34 2.59
CA GLU A 85 -10.75 -8.79 3.80
C GLU A 85 -9.88 -8.54 5.04
N THR A 86 -8.62 -8.94 4.97
CA THR A 86 -7.64 -8.72 6.05
C THR A 86 -7.43 -7.23 6.30
N THR A 87 -7.36 -6.43 5.24
CA THR A 87 -7.15 -4.99 5.35
C THR A 87 -8.35 -4.30 5.97
N VAL A 88 -9.57 -4.58 5.52
CA VAL A 88 -10.81 -4.06 6.13
C VAL A 88 -10.87 -4.40 7.62
N ASN A 89 -10.55 -5.65 7.99
CA ASN A 89 -10.54 -6.09 9.39
C ASN A 89 -9.55 -5.28 10.26
N VAL A 90 -8.37 -4.94 9.71
CA VAL A 90 -7.41 -4.08 10.42
C VAL A 90 -8.02 -2.70 10.67
N PHE A 91 -8.57 -2.04 9.66
CA PHE A 91 -9.17 -0.70 9.81
C PHE A 91 -10.37 -0.69 10.75
N GLU A 92 -11.24 -1.70 10.69
CA GLU A 92 -12.37 -1.84 11.60
C GLU A 92 -11.93 -2.04 13.06
N LYS A 93 -10.92 -2.88 13.30
CA LYS A 93 -10.42 -3.15 14.65
C LYS A 93 -9.64 -1.99 15.25
N MET A 94 -8.82 -1.32 14.47
CA MET A 94 -8.07 -0.14 14.95
C MET A 94 -8.98 1.05 15.17
N ASN A 95 -10.00 1.23 14.31
CA ASN A 95 -11.02 2.29 14.40
C ASN A 95 -10.43 3.67 14.71
N SER A 96 -9.36 4.04 14.01
CA SER A 96 -8.62 5.29 14.22
C SER A 96 -8.65 6.16 12.97
N ASP A 97 -8.79 7.47 13.18
CA ASP A 97 -8.69 8.46 12.11
C ASP A 97 -7.23 8.72 11.71
N HIS A 98 -6.26 8.33 12.54
CA HIS A 98 -4.83 8.43 12.26
C HIS A 98 -4.25 7.23 11.50
N LEU A 99 -5.05 6.19 11.23
CA LEU A 99 -4.64 5.08 10.40
C LEU A 99 -5.15 5.29 8.97
N LYS A 100 -4.22 5.41 8.04
CA LYS A 100 -4.42 5.60 6.60
C LYS A 100 -3.89 4.41 5.81
N MET A 101 -4.10 4.42 4.51
CA MET A 101 -3.62 3.41 3.58
C MET A 101 -2.78 4.03 2.45
N ILE A 102 -1.67 3.39 2.13
CA ILE A 102 -1.01 3.50 0.84
C ILE A 102 -1.59 2.38 -0.03
N PHE A 103 -2.16 2.73 -1.16
CA PHE A 103 -2.71 1.76 -2.09
C PHE A 103 -1.75 1.53 -3.25
N ASP A 104 -1.19 0.32 -3.32
CA ASP A 104 -0.36 -0.13 -4.46
C ASP A 104 -1.07 -1.29 -5.17
N PRO A 105 -1.64 -1.04 -6.36
CA PRO A 105 -2.32 -2.08 -7.12
C PRO A 105 -1.44 -3.28 -7.48
N ALA A 106 -0.14 -3.06 -7.71
CA ALA A 106 0.77 -4.16 -8.03
C ALA A 106 1.06 -5.04 -6.81
N ASN A 107 1.05 -4.45 -5.61
CA ASN A 107 1.31 -5.17 -4.36
C ASN A 107 0.12 -5.98 -3.86
N VAL A 108 -1.11 -5.59 -4.19
CA VAL A 108 -2.32 -6.34 -3.80
C VAL A 108 -2.80 -7.33 -4.86
N LEU A 109 -2.16 -7.37 -6.02
CA LEU A 109 -2.54 -8.21 -7.15
C LEU A 109 -1.76 -9.54 -7.17
N GLU A 110 -2.29 -10.57 -6.52
CA GLU A 110 -1.68 -11.91 -6.57
C GLU A 110 -1.85 -12.58 -7.95
N PHE A 111 -2.99 -12.34 -8.61
CA PHE A 111 -3.35 -12.99 -9.87
C PHE A 111 -3.68 -11.95 -10.95
N PRO A 112 -2.72 -11.59 -11.83
CA PRO A 112 -2.94 -10.54 -12.84
C PRO A 112 -4.05 -10.84 -13.87
N LYS A 113 -4.53 -12.08 -13.96
CA LYS A 113 -5.57 -12.52 -14.92
C LYS A 113 -7.01 -12.38 -14.42
N ILE A 114 -7.23 -11.79 -13.24
CA ILE A 114 -8.58 -11.49 -12.75
C ILE A 114 -9.20 -10.32 -13.48
N ASP A 115 -10.50 -10.08 -13.29
CA ASP A 115 -11.15 -8.83 -13.68
C ASP A 115 -10.65 -7.71 -12.76
N GLN A 116 -9.57 -7.04 -13.16
CA GLN A 116 -8.96 -6.00 -12.36
C GLN A 116 -9.88 -4.79 -12.15
N ASP A 117 -10.73 -4.46 -13.13
CA ASP A 117 -11.63 -3.31 -13.01
C ASP A 117 -12.68 -3.55 -11.89
N ALA A 118 -13.21 -4.78 -11.80
CA ALA A 118 -14.09 -5.16 -10.69
C ALA A 118 -13.32 -5.19 -9.35
N TYR A 119 -12.11 -5.76 -9.34
CA TYR A 119 -11.27 -5.86 -8.14
C TYR A 119 -10.88 -4.49 -7.58
N TRP A 120 -10.50 -3.54 -8.44
CA TRP A 120 -10.22 -2.17 -7.99
C TRP A 120 -11.45 -1.48 -7.40
N LYS A 121 -12.62 -1.68 -8.00
CA LYS A 121 -13.87 -1.11 -7.47
C LYS A 121 -14.18 -1.62 -6.05
N GLU A 122 -13.95 -2.90 -5.77
CA GLU A 122 -14.13 -3.45 -4.42
C GLU A 122 -13.19 -2.78 -3.40
N TRP A 123 -11.90 -2.65 -3.71
CA TRP A 123 -10.94 -1.96 -2.86
C TRP A 123 -11.30 -0.48 -2.63
N LEU A 124 -11.59 0.23 -3.71
CA LEU A 124 -11.91 1.66 -3.65
C LEU A 124 -13.25 1.94 -2.95
N GLN A 125 -14.21 1.06 -3.09
CA GLN A 125 -15.50 1.15 -2.39
C GLN A 125 -15.36 0.88 -0.90
N ALA A 126 -14.55 -0.11 -0.51
CA ALA A 126 -14.39 -0.50 0.88
C ALA A 126 -13.46 0.44 1.67
N LEU A 127 -12.36 0.88 1.06
CA LEU A 127 -11.26 1.57 1.74
C LEU A 127 -10.85 2.90 1.10
N GLY A 128 -11.57 3.39 0.10
CA GLY A 128 -11.20 4.62 -0.61
C GLY A 128 -11.00 5.83 0.30
N ASP A 129 -11.83 5.98 1.32
CA ASP A 129 -11.72 7.07 2.29
C ASP A 129 -10.41 7.01 3.10
N LYS A 130 -9.82 5.82 3.25
CA LYS A 130 -8.58 5.59 3.98
C LYS A 130 -7.31 5.78 3.14
N ILE A 131 -7.42 5.79 1.79
CA ILE A 131 -6.28 5.94 0.89
C ILE A 131 -5.78 7.39 0.94
N GLU A 132 -4.52 7.61 1.34
CA GLU A 132 -3.87 8.93 1.35
C GLU A 132 -2.71 9.04 0.35
N ALA A 133 -2.22 7.93 -0.15
CA ALA A 133 -1.27 7.90 -1.25
C ALA A 133 -1.50 6.67 -2.14
N ILE A 134 -1.13 6.79 -3.40
CA ILE A 134 -1.15 5.68 -4.35
C ILE A 134 0.27 5.46 -4.84
N HIS A 135 0.77 4.23 -4.69
CA HIS A 135 1.96 3.79 -5.38
C HIS A 135 1.60 3.24 -6.75
N MET A 136 2.38 3.58 -7.75
CA MET A 136 2.19 3.08 -9.10
C MET A 136 3.47 2.46 -9.62
N LYS A 137 3.38 1.20 -9.96
CA LYS A 137 4.41 0.44 -10.67
C LYS A 137 3.75 -0.54 -11.61
N ASP A 138 4.46 -0.99 -12.60
CA ASP A 138 3.92 -1.96 -13.56
C ASP A 138 4.96 -3.02 -13.86
N PHE A 139 4.50 -4.20 -14.18
CA PHE A 139 5.37 -5.34 -14.41
C PHE A 139 4.82 -6.29 -15.46
N VAL A 140 5.70 -7.13 -15.97
CA VAL A 140 5.37 -8.32 -16.76
C VAL A 140 5.91 -9.55 -16.06
N GLU A 141 5.27 -10.70 -16.27
CA GLU A 141 5.79 -11.98 -15.81
C GLU A 141 6.89 -12.44 -16.77
N GLY A 142 8.11 -12.61 -16.25
CA GLY A 142 9.23 -13.16 -17.00
C GLY A 142 9.13 -14.69 -17.21
N PRO A 143 10.09 -15.28 -17.96
CA PRO A 143 10.05 -16.69 -18.33
C PRO A 143 9.98 -17.66 -17.16
N ASN A 144 10.57 -17.31 -16.02
CA ASN A 144 10.56 -18.12 -14.80
C ASN A 144 9.54 -17.63 -13.77
N LYS A 145 8.52 -16.89 -14.21
CA LYS A 145 7.50 -16.24 -13.37
C LYS A 145 8.07 -15.19 -12.41
N GLU A 146 9.26 -14.68 -12.72
CA GLU A 146 9.82 -13.54 -11.99
C GLU A 146 9.09 -12.25 -12.33
N TYR A 147 9.04 -11.37 -11.36
CA TYR A 147 8.56 -10.01 -11.50
C TYR A 147 9.58 -9.19 -12.30
N CYS A 148 9.18 -8.67 -13.46
CA CYS A 148 10.01 -7.83 -14.30
C CYS A 148 9.40 -6.42 -14.38
N PRO A 149 9.96 -5.39 -13.69
CA PRO A 149 9.46 -4.03 -13.76
C PRO A 149 9.48 -3.46 -15.18
N VAL A 150 8.42 -2.72 -15.54
CA VAL A 150 8.31 -2.04 -16.84
C VAL A 150 7.73 -0.62 -16.65
N CYS A 151 7.68 0.16 -17.73
CA CYS A 151 6.98 1.44 -17.71
C CYS A 151 5.48 1.25 -17.47
N LEU A 152 4.83 2.23 -16.86
CA LEU A 152 3.39 2.23 -16.71
C LEU A 152 2.69 2.08 -18.06
N GLY A 153 1.77 1.13 -18.15
CA GLY A 153 1.01 0.80 -19.34
C GLY A 153 1.69 -0.18 -20.30
N ASP A 154 2.92 -0.61 -20.02
CA ASP A 154 3.60 -1.69 -20.75
C ASP A 154 3.42 -3.05 -20.05
N GLY A 155 2.88 -3.07 -18.83
CA GLY A 155 2.72 -4.25 -18.01
C GLY A 155 1.29 -4.76 -17.92
N VAL A 156 0.99 -5.38 -16.79
CA VAL A 156 -0.29 -6.07 -16.55
C VAL A 156 -1.30 -5.25 -15.76
N ILE A 157 -0.88 -4.16 -15.11
CA ILE A 157 -1.76 -3.39 -14.21
C ILE A 157 -2.67 -2.47 -15.01
N ARG A 158 -3.97 -2.54 -14.73
CA ARG A 158 -4.98 -1.66 -15.32
C ARG A 158 -5.31 -0.51 -14.37
N TYR A 159 -4.87 0.70 -14.70
CA TYR A 159 -5.05 1.88 -13.86
C TYR A 159 -6.34 2.68 -14.15
N GLY A 160 -7.14 2.29 -15.16
CA GLY A 160 -8.28 3.08 -15.62
C GLY A 160 -9.29 3.41 -14.51
N GLU A 161 -9.78 2.40 -13.79
CA GLU A 161 -10.75 2.59 -12.71
C GLU A 161 -10.14 3.34 -11.51
N ILE A 162 -8.87 3.13 -11.21
CA ILE A 162 -8.15 3.83 -10.14
C ILE A 162 -8.04 5.32 -10.47
N VAL A 163 -7.61 5.66 -11.67
CA VAL A 163 -7.47 7.07 -12.11
C VAL A 163 -8.83 7.75 -12.18
N LYS A 164 -9.87 7.05 -12.62
CA LYS A 164 -11.25 7.55 -12.60
C LYS A 164 -11.70 7.87 -11.18
N TRP A 165 -11.48 6.97 -10.26
CA TRP A 165 -11.79 7.19 -8.84
C TRP A 165 -11.00 8.36 -8.25
N MET A 166 -9.70 8.45 -8.49
CA MET A 166 -8.86 9.57 -8.05
C MET A 166 -9.47 10.91 -8.51
N LYS A 167 -9.80 11.00 -9.80
CA LYS A 167 -10.36 12.21 -10.39
C LYS A 167 -11.71 12.63 -9.78
N GLN A 168 -12.52 11.65 -9.39
CA GLN A 168 -13.85 11.88 -8.82
C GLN A 168 -13.84 12.19 -7.33
N HIS A 169 -12.94 11.56 -6.57
CA HIS A 169 -12.98 11.58 -5.10
C HIS A 169 -11.79 12.29 -4.45
N LYS A 170 -10.59 12.13 -4.99
CA LYS A 170 -9.34 12.68 -4.42
C LYS A 170 -8.41 13.21 -5.52
N PRO A 171 -8.79 14.28 -6.24
CA PRO A 171 -8.01 14.80 -7.39
C PRO A 171 -6.60 15.31 -7.00
N GLU A 172 -6.38 15.63 -5.73
CA GLU A 172 -5.09 16.10 -5.19
C GLU A 172 -4.27 14.99 -4.51
N ILE A 173 -4.69 13.71 -4.62
CA ILE A 173 -4.00 12.61 -3.96
C ILE A 173 -2.56 12.49 -4.43
N VAL A 174 -1.66 12.18 -3.50
CA VAL A 174 -0.25 11.94 -3.82
C VAL A 174 -0.09 10.63 -4.57
N VAL A 175 0.62 10.69 -5.70
CA VAL A 175 0.98 9.50 -6.49
C VAL A 175 2.50 9.39 -6.52
N VAL A 176 3.01 8.24 -6.08
CA VAL A 176 4.43 7.91 -6.13
C VAL A 176 4.67 6.83 -7.18
N ARG A 177 5.56 7.11 -8.15
CA ARG A 177 6.00 6.10 -9.11
C ARG A 177 7.20 5.35 -8.54
N GLU A 178 6.99 4.09 -8.20
CA GLU A 178 8.03 3.19 -7.71
C GLU A 178 8.75 2.45 -8.83
N GLU A 179 9.96 1.95 -8.55
CA GLU A 179 10.81 1.19 -9.49
C GLU A 179 11.06 1.93 -10.80
N LEU A 180 11.11 3.27 -10.73
CA LEU A 180 11.31 4.13 -11.88
C LEU A 180 12.78 4.20 -12.29
N GLU A 181 13.08 3.89 -13.55
CA GLU A 181 14.34 4.33 -14.14
C GLU A 181 14.20 5.81 -14.62
N PRO A 182 15.10 6.71 -14.21
CA PRO A 182 14.98 8.14 -14.57
C PRO A 182 14.82 8.40 -16.06
N LYS A 183 15.41 7.56 -16.92
CA LYS A 183 15.31 7.67 -18.39
C LYS A 183 13.89 7.40 -18.93
N THR A 184 13.03 6.70 -18.17
CA THR A 184 11.67 6.33 -18.57
C THR A 184 10.59 7.22 -17.95
N ALA A 185 10.95 8.13 -17.05
CA ALA A 185 10.02 9.00 -16.32
C ALA A 185 9.05 9.75 -17.24
N GLN A 186 9.53 10.26 -18.38
CA GLN A 186 8.68 11.00 -19.32
C GLN A 186 7.59 10.13 -19.94
N LYS A 187 7.88 8.85 -20.18
CA LYS A 187 6.90 7.89 -20.70
C LYS A 187 5.80 7.63 -19.69
N ASP A 188 6.17 7.39 -18.42
CA ASP A 188 5.22 7.14 -17.34
C ASP A 188 4.33 8.38 -17.09
N ILE A 189 4.92 9.57 -17.08
CA ILE A 189 4.16 10.84 -16.97
C ILE A 189 3.17 10.99 -18.15
N ALA A 190 3.59 10.70 -19.37
CA ALA A 190 2.72 10.79 -20.53
C ALA A 190 1.56 9.81 -20.46
N TYR A 191 1.81 8.57 -20.01
CA TYR A 191 0.78 7.56 -19.79
C TYR A 191 -0.25 8.02 -18.74
N MET A 192 0.20 8.52 -17.59
CA MET A 192 -0.69 9.02 -16.54
C MET A 192 -1.54 10.21 -16.99
N ARG A 193 -0.94 11.15 -17.72
CA ARG A 193 -1.68 12.30 -18.29
C ARG A 193 -2.74 11.85 -19.30
N LYS A 194 -2.43 10.85 -20.13
CA LYS A 194 -3.38 10.27 -21.07
C LYS A 194 -4.56 9.64 -20.31
N LEU A 195 -4.29 8.77 -19.34
CA LEU A 195 -5.35 8.16 -18.52
C LEU A 195 -6.22 9.22 -17.82
N TRP A 196 -5.59 10.26 -17.26
CA TRP A 196 -6.33 11.34 -16.59
C TRP A 196 -7.29 12.07 -17.53
N VAL A 197 -6.89 12.28 -18.77
CA VAL A 197 -7.77 12.92 -19.78
C VAL A 197 -8.88 11.99 -20.22
N GLU A 198 -8.58 10.70 -20.43
CA GLU A 198 -9.51 9.69 -20.96
C GLU A 198 -10.49 9.16 -19.91
N SER A 199 -10.17 9.27 -18.61
CA SER A 199 -11.05 8.84 -17.50
C SER A 199 -12.22 9.82 -17.34
N VAL A 200 -13.41 9.37 -17.74
CA VAL A 200 -14.67 10.14 -17.66
C VAL A 200 -15.60 9.55 -16.61
#